data_c566a7593080e3529e027bb50263ddfe
#
_entry.id   c566a7593080e3529e027bb50263ddfe
#
_cell.length_a   1.000
_cell.length_b   1.000
_cell.length_c   1.000
_cell.angle_alpha   90.00
_cell.angle_beta   90.00
_cell.angle_gamma   90.00
#
_symmetry.space_group_name_H-M   'P 1'
#
loop_
_entity.id
_entity.type
_entity.pdbx_description
1 polymer ?
#
loop_
_entity_poly.entity_id
_entity_poly.type
_entity_poly.pdbx_seq_one_letter_code
_entity_poly.pdbx_strand_id
1 'polypeptide(L)' 'EQCYLMPGQERCERFKDANGVPRVHYSYRSLHGAFFDCESRSLEEAQHLCEDWLVGHDRCYRN' A
#
# COMPACT_ATOMS: atom_id res chain seq x y z
N GLU A 1 -13.43 -14.19 -3.04
CA GLU A 1 -13.70 -12.86 -2.65
C GLU A 1 -12.75 -11.84 -3.25
N GLN A 2 -13.25 -10.93 -3.97
CA GLN A 2 -12.44 -9.96 -4.68
C GLN A 2 -12.19 -8.72 -3.84
N CYS A 3 -10.96 -8.26 -3.84
CA CYS A 3 -10.61 -7.04 -3.16
C CYS A 3 -10.20 -6.03 -4.19
N TYR A 4 -11.17 -5.54 -4.91
CA TYR A 4 -10.88 -4.58 -5.95
C TYR A 4 -10.85 -3.17 -5.40
N LEU A 5 -9.78 -2.45 -5.68
CA LEU A 5 -9.65 -1.07 -5.26
C LEU A 5 -9.88 -0.14 -6.43
N MET A 6 -10.70 0.86 -6.22
CA MET A 6 -10.90 1.90 -7.22
C MET A 6 -9.77 2.90 -7.14
N PRO A 7 -9.55 3.67 -8.20
CA PRO A 7 -8.47 4.65 -8.18
C PRO A 7 -8.59 5.59 -6.98
N GLY A 8 -7.49 5.77 -6.28
CA GLY A 8 -7.46 6.62 -5.11
C GLY A 8 -7.86 5.94 -3.82
N GLN A 9 -8.21 4.66 -3.87
CA GLN A 9 -8.61 3.94 -2.68
C GLN A 9 -7.46 3.22 -2.03
N GLU A 10 -7.58 3.03 -0.73
CA GLU A 10 -6.59 2.28 0.02
C GLU A 10 -7.30 1.25 0.87
N ARG A 11 -6.57 0.22 1.24
CA ARG A 11 -7.10 -0.84 2.07
C ARG A 11 -6.04 -1.28 3.05
N CYS A 12 -6.46 -1.54 4.27
CA CYS A 12 -5.53 -1.94 5.32
C CYS A 12 -6.11 -3.14 6.03
N GLU A 13 -5.32 -4.20 6.14
CA GLU A 13 -5.72 -5.40 6.84
C GLU A 13 -4.68 -5.74 7.88
N ARG A 14 -5.14 -6.12 9.06
CA ARG A 14 -4.24 -6.53 10.12
C ARG A 14 -4.26 -8.03 10.24
N PHE A 15 -3.09 -8.60 10.43
CA PHE A 15 -2.98 -10.04 10.57
C PHE A 15 -1.76 -10.36 11.41
N LYS A 16 -1.62 -11.63 11.77
CA LYS A 16 -0.42 -12.10 12.47
C LYS A 16 0.31 -13.07 11.58
N ASP A 17 1.63 -12.91 11.54
CA ASP A 17 2.43 -13.80 10.71
C ASP A 17 2.60 -15.16 11.39
N ALA A 18 3.42 -16.01 10.80
CA ALA A 18 3.60 -17.36 11.29
C ALA A 18 4.17 -17.38 12.71
N ASN A 19 4.87 -16.34 13.09
CA ASN A 19 5.45 -16.24 14.43
C ASN A 19 4.53 -15.54 15.42
N GLY A 20 3.33 -15.19 14.99
CA GLY A 20 2.40 -14.49 15.88
C GLY A 20 2.68 -13.01 16.02
N VAL A 21 3.52 -12.46 15.17
CA VAL A 21 3.85 -11.04 15.23
C VAL A 21 2.80 -10.25 14.46
N PRO A 22 2.26 -9.18 15.06
CA PRO A 22 1.27 -8.36 14.36
C PRO A 22 1.87 -7.68 13.14
N ARG A 23 1.12 -7.73 12.05
CA ARG A 23 1.53 -7.14 10.79
C ARG A 23 0.36 -6.46 10.13
N VAL A 24 0.68 -5.60 9.17
CA VAL A 24 -0.33 -4.86 8.42
C VAL A 24 -0.08 -5.08 6.95
N HIS A 25 -1.13 -5.43 6.23
CA HIS A 25 -1.07 -5.52 4.76
C HIS A 25 -1.80 -4.30 4.22
N TYR A 26 -1.07 -3.43 3.55
CA TYR A 26 -1.59 -2.17 3.06
C TYR A 26 -1.58 -2.19 1.54
N SER A 27 -2.71 -1.80 0.95
CA SER A 27 -2.86 -1.77 -0.50
C SER A 27 -3.37 -0.39 -0.89
N TYR A 28 -2.93 0.07 -2.04
CA TYR A 28 -3.34 1.38 -2.54
C TYR A 28 -3.33 1.37 -4.06
N ARG A 29 -4.36 1.97 -4.64
CA ARG A 29 -4.41 2.15 -6.09
C ARG A 29 -4.36 3.63 -6.38
N SER A 30 -3.37 4.04 -7.17
CA SER A 30 -3.20 5.45 -7.50
C SER A 30 -4.29 5.90 -8.45
N LEU A 31 -4.39 7.21 -8.61
CA LEU A 31 -5.38 7.77 -9.52
C LEU A 31 -5.10 7.39 -10.96
N HIS A 32 -3.88 7.00 -11.26
CA HIS A 32 -3.51 6.56 -12.59
C HIS A 32 -3.71 5.07 -12.79
N GLY A 33 -4.20 4.38 -11.78
CA GLY A 33 -4.48 2.96 -11.90
C GLY A 33 -3.35 2.05 -11.47
N ALA A 34 -2.22 2.59 -11.07
CA ALA A 34 -1.12 1.77 -10.61
C ALA A 34 -1.46 1.20 -9.23
N PHE A 35 -1.03 -0.03 -8.98
CA PHE A 35 -1.36 -0.72 -7.76
C PHE A 35 -0.12 -0.90 -6.90
N PHE A 36 -0.27 -0.62 -5.60
CA PHE A 36 0.81 -0.77 -4.64
C PHE A 36 0.31 -1.58 -3.46
N ASP A 37 1.13 -2.52 -2.99
CA ASP A 37 0.81 -3.20 -1.75
C ASP A 37 2.10 -3.57 -1.04
N CYS A 38 2.01 -3.66 0.28
CA CYS A 38 3.16 -3.99 1.08
C CYS A 38 2.70 -4.56 2.41
N GLU A 39 3.63 -5.21 3.10
CA GLU A 39 3.39 -5.71 4.45
C GLU A 39 4.38 -5.02 5.37
N SER A 40 3.88 -4.49 6.46
CA SER A 40 4.69 -3.72 7.39
C SER A 40 4.30 -4.04 8.81
N ARG A 41 5.05 -3.50 9.75
CA ARG A 41 4.74 -3.71 11.16
C ARG A 41 3.62 -2.82 11.64
N SER A 42 3.40 -1.70 10.98
CA SER A 42 2.37 -0.77 11.39
C SER A 42 1.81 -0.08 10.17
N LEU A 43 0.62 0.49 10.34
CA LEU A 43 0.01 1.25 9.27
C LEU A 43 0.84 2.47 8.92
N GLU A 44 1.42 3.10 9.92
CA GLU A 44 2.23 4.27 9.70
C GLU A 44 3.41 3.98 8.80
N GLU A 45 4.08 2.86 9.06
CA GLU A 45 5.20 2.45 8.22
C GLU A 45 4.75 2.16 6.80
N ALA A 46 3.61 1.49 6.68
CA ALA A 46 3.09 1.16 5.36
C ALA A 46 2.77 2.42 4.57
N GLN A 47 2.21 3.41 5.23
CA GLN A 47 1.86 4.66 4.57
C GLN A 47 3.11 5.39 4.10
N HIS A 48 4.17 5.33 4.87
CA HIS A 48 5.44 5.92 4.45
C HIS A 48 5.97 5.25 3.19
N LEU A 49 5.89 3.94 3.15
CA LEU A 49 6.34 3.21 1.97
C LEU A 49 5.51 3.59 0.76
N CYS A 50 4.21 3.76 0.96
CA CYS A 50 3.32 4.16 -0.13
C CYS A 50 3.68 5.55 -0.63
N GLU A 51 3.97 6.46 0.28
CA GLU A 51 4.34 7.81 -0.12
C GLU A 51 5.62 7.82 -0.93
N ASP A 52 6.60 7.03 -0.51
CA ASP A 52 7.84 6.92 -1.26
C ASP A 52 7.57 6.39 -2.66
N TRP A 53 6.71 5.40 -2.75
CA TRP A 53 6.36 4.81 -4.03
C TRP A 53 5.69 5.83 -4.94
N LEU A 54 4.79 6.63 -4.35
CA LEU A 54 4.09 7.66 -5.12
C LEU A 54 5.03 8.72 -5.64
N VAL A 55 5.99 9.12 -4.82
CA VAL A 55 6.97 10.12 -5.24
C VAL A 55 7.77 9.60 -6.43
N GLY A 56 8.19 8.34 -6.35
CA GLY A 56 8.92 7.74 -7.46
C GLY A 56 8.10 7.68 -8.73
N HIS A 57 6.83 7.36 -8.58
CA HIS A 57 5.93 7.30 -9.74
C HIS A 57 5.76 8.68 -10.36
N ASP A 58 5.58 9.68 -9.51
CA ASP A 58 5.41 11.03 -9.98
C ASP A 58 6.61 11.49 -10.77
N ARG A 59 7.79 11.17 -10.29
CA ARG A 59 8.99 11.56 -10.99
C ARG A 59 9.06 10.97 -12.36
N CYS A 60 8.66 9.73 -12.48
CA CYS A 60 8.65 9.10 -13.79
C CYS A 60 7.73 9.84 -14.73
N TYR A 61 6.64 10.32 -14.21
CA TYR A 61 5.68 11.00 -15.02
C TYR A 61 6.11 12.38 -15.44
N ARG A 62 6.83 13.03 -14.56
CA ARG A 62 7.15 14.41 -14.79
C ARG A 62 8.16 14.58 -15.90
N ASN A 63 8.74 13.56 -16.30
CA ASN A 63 9.62 13.70 -17.41
C ASN A 63 9.01 13.54 -18.72
#